data_ff41af395d4fb0eb406605d319f3593c
#
_entry.id   ff41af395d4fb0eb406605d319f3593c
#
_cell.length_a   1.000
_cell.length_b   1.000
_cell.length_c   1.000
_cell.angle_alpha   90.00
_cell.angle_beta   90.00
_cell.angle_gamma   90.00
#
_symmetry.space_group_name_H-M   'P 1'
#
loop_
_entity.id
_entity.type
_entity.pdbx_description
1 polymer ?
#
loop_
_entity_poly.entity_id
_entity_poly.type
_entity_poly.pdbx_seq_one_letter_code
_entity_poly.pdbx_strand_id
1 'polypeptide(L)'
;VNIITNVPVPVNTIKANLSSNYQTNNNVSTINLNIGGNKKGFNWNIYTSNKAAGDYKNKYDGRVFNSKFTENNIGGYAGINAKWGFSHLLVSSFNLKAGLIEGERDSAGYFIKTLAGGITERANNQDFKTSTPLIPYQHIRHFKIAIDNNIKLGKNQLTFNIGYQQNQREEFGNPDDINERSLYFDLKTITYTAQYRLAEMKGWKTSFGINGMQQNNTNKGVEQLIPDYNLFDFGIYAFSQKTIKKLTVSGGVRFDNRNINAENLLDGISIKGDAFKKSFSNVSGSIGLAAQVTNAVNLKFNIARGFRAPSIPELASNGAHEGTIRYEYGNSNLKSETSLQFDGGVEYSADHLSI
;
A
#
# COMPACT_ATOMS: atom_id res chain seq x y z
N VAL A 1 -4.54 -3.43 -11.27
CA VAL A 1 -3.15 -3.02 -11.60
C VAL A 1 -2.22 -4.09 -11.06
N ASN A 2 -1.33 -4.63 -11.90
CA ASN A 2 -0.30 -5.57 -11.49
C ASN A 2 1.07 -4.87 -11.58
N ILE A 3 1.77 -4.74 -10.44
CA ILE A 3 3.07 -4.07 -10.37
C ILE A 3 4.15 -5.14 -10.19
N ILE A 4 5.00 -5.27 -11.20
CA ILE A 4 6.17 -6.15 -11.16
C ILE A 4 7.39 -5.29 -10.82
N THR A 5 7.91 -5.44 -9.61
CA THR A 5 8.93 -4.54 -9.06
C THR A 5 10.35 -4.91 -9.44
N ASN A 6 10.67 -6.18 -9.60
CA ASN A 6 12.03 -6.63 -9.90
C ASN A 6 12.05 -7.81 -10.85
N VAL A 7 12.79 -7.67 -11.94
CA VAL A 7 13.14 -8.78 -12.83
C VAL A 7 14.61 -9.15 -12.55
N PRO A 8 14.91 -10.42 -12.27
CA PRO A 8 16.29 -10.86 -12.07
C PRO A 8 17.16 -10.51 -13.29
N VAL A 9 18.38 -10.05 -13.03
CA VAL A 9 19.33 -9.80 -14.11
C VAL A 9 19.73 -11.12 -14.81
N PRO A 10 20.16 -11.10 -16.09
CA PRO A 10 20.60 -12.31 -16.78
C PRO A 10 21.70 -13.04 -16.02
N VAL A 11 21.77 -14.37 -16.23
CA VAL A 11 22.77 -15.22 -15.55
C VAL A 11 24.20 -14.75 -15.84
N ASN A 12 25.07 -14.79 -14.81
CA ASN A 12 26.46 -14.33 -14.84
C ASN A 12 26.60 -12.83 -15.19
N THR A 13 25.63 -12.02 -14.80
CA THR A 13 25.64 -10.58 -15.04
C THR A 13 25.57 -9.83 -13.71
N ILE A 14 26.25 -8.69 -13.63
CA ILE A 14 26.05 -7.65 -12.61
C ILE A 14 25.60 -6.39 -13.36
N LYS A 15 24.55 -5.73 -12.86
CA LYS A 15 24.07 -4.45 -13.38
C LYS A 15 24.02 -3.44 -12.26
N ALA A 16 24.49 -2.23 -12.55
CA ALA A 16 24.36 -1.08 -11.65
C ALA A 16 23.64 0.05 -12.39
N ASN A 17 22.83 0.77 -11.66
CA ASN A 17 22.09 1.93 -12.15
C ASN A 17 22.22 3.06 -11.13
N LEU A 18 22.74 4.20 -11.55
CA LEU A 18 22.78 5.43 -10.77
C LEU A 18 21.93 6.47 -11.49
N SER A 19 20.99 7.06 -10.82
CA SER A 19 20.21 8.18 -11.34
C SER A 19 20.17 9.33 -10.36
N SER A 20 20.23 10.54 -10.87
CA SER A 20 20.13 11.78 -10.12
C SER A 20 19.14 12.70 -10.81
N ASN A 21 18.32 13.40 -10.03
CA ASN A 21 17.39 14.39 -10.51
C ASN A 21 17.40 15.63 -9.62
N TYR A 22 17.30 16.79 -10.22
CA TYR A 22 17.13 18.06 -9.54
C TYR A 22 15.95 18.84 -10.14
N GLN A 23 15.07 19.38 -9.29
CA GLN A 23 13.92 20.18 -9.71
C GLN A 23 14.00 21.56 -9.05
N THR A 24 13.86 22.61 -9.88
CA THR A 24 14.03 24.00 -9.44
C THR A 24 12.83 24.57 -8.68
N ASN A 25 11.65 23.94 -8.80
CA ASN A 25 10.43 24.42 -8.13
C ASN A 25 10.60 24.42 -6.60
N ASN A 26 11.01 23.30 -6.03
CA ASN A 26 11.18 23.07 -4.59
C ASN A 26 12.60 22.67 -4.21
N ASN A 27 13.58 22.87 -5.10
CA ASN A 27 14.97 22.48 -4.90
C ASN A 27 15.14 21.00 -4.52
N VAL A 28 14.24 20.13 -4.98
CA VAL A 28 14.37 18.70 -4.66
C VAL A 28 15.59 18.13 -5.35
N SER A 29 16.44 17.52 -4.58
CA SER A 29 17.50 16.64 -5.06
C SER A 29 17.15 15.19 -4.80
N THR A 30 17.35 14.34 -5.80
CA THR A 30 17.11 12.90 -5.70
C THR A 30 18.34 12.15 -6.19
N ILE A 31 18.79 11.17 -5.42
CA ILE A 31 19.84 10.23 -5.83
C ILE A 31 19.28 8.83 -5.61
N ASN A 32 19.37 7.99 -6.65
CA ASN A 32 18.98 6.58 -6.59
C ASN A 32 20.14 5.72 -7.07
N LEU A 33 20.46 4.71 -6.29
CA LEU A 33 21.43 3.67 -6.65
C LEU A 33 20.73 2.31 -6.62
N ASN A 34 20.92 1.51 -7.66
CA ASN A 34 20.47 0.13 -7.72
C ASN A 34 21.59 -0.74 -8.27
N ILE A 35 21.94 -1.81 -7.55
CA ILE A 35 22.95 -2.78 -7.98
C ILE A 35 22.35 -4.17 -7.80
N GLY A 36 22.44 -5.00 -8.83
CA GLY A 36 21.98 -6.37 -8.77
C GLY A 36 22.84 -7.32 -9.57
N GLY A 37 22.82 -8.58 -9.18
CA GLY A 37 23.62 -9.62 -9.82
C GLY A 37 22.92 -10.97 -9.85
N ASN A 38 23.35 -11.81 -10.76
CA ASN A 38 22.94 -13.20 -10.88
C ASN A 38 24.14 -14.06 -11.21
N LYS A 39 24.45 -15.01 -10.33
CA LYS A 39 25.53 -16.00 -10.55
C LYS A 39 24.97 -17.40 -10.37
N LYS A 40 24.88 -18.17 -11.47
CA LYS A 40 24.41 -19.56 -11.47
C LYS A 40 23.03 -19.75 -10.79
N GLY A 41 22.11 -18.77 -10.95
CA GLY A 41 20.78 -18.82 -10.35
C GLY A 41 20.66 -18.15 -8.97
N PHE A 42 21.77 -17.85 -8.28
CA PHE A 42 21.73 -16.96 -7.12
C PHE A 42 21.56 -15.53 -7.59
N ASN A 43 20.43 -14.92 -7.22
CA ASN A 43 20.04 -13.57 -7.58
C ASN A 43 20.06 -12.68 -6.35
N TRP A 44 20.53 -11.47 -6.53
CA TRP A 44 20.48 -10.46 -5.48
C TRP A 44 20.32 -9.07 -6.07
N ASN A 45 19.75 -8.18 -5.31
CA ASN A 45 19.63 -6.76 -5.64
C ASN A 45 19.66 -5.93 -4.37
N ILE A 46 20.33 -4.79 -4.41
CA ILE A 46 20.31 -3.78 -3.36
C ILE A 46 20.00 -2.45 -4.03
N TYR A 47 19.11 -1.69 -3.45
CA TYR A 47 18.80 -0.33 -3.89
C TYR A 47 18.74 0.62 -2.70
N THR A 48 19.06 1.87 -2.98
CA THR A 48 18.86 2.98 -2.05
C THR A 48 18.42 4.21 -2.80
N SER A 49 17.60 5.03 -2.17
CA SER A 49 17.25 6.36 -2.66
C SER A 49 17.22 7.38 -1.54
N ASN A 50 17.66 8.59 -1.85
CA ASN A 50 17.59 9.73 -0.97
C ASN A 50 16.91 10.87 -1.73
N LYS A 51 15.94 11.56 -1.08
CA LYS A 51 15.30 12.75 -1.59
C LYS A 51 15.27 13.81 -0.49
N ALA A 52 15.57 15.05 -0.85
CA ALA A 52 15.43 16.20 0.03
C ALA A 52 14.85 17.36 -0.77
N ALA A 53 13.77 17.96 -0.26
CA ALA A 53 13.03 19.02 -0.92
C ALA A 53 12.75 20.17 0.05
N GLY A 54 12.97 21.39 -0.39
CA GLY A 54 12.43 22.58 0.26
C GLY A 54 10.96 22.80 -0.13
N ASP A 55 10.39 23.91 0.30
CA ASP A 55 9.00 24.24 0.01
C ASP A 55 8.75 24.50 -1.49
N TYR A 56 7.68 23.91 -2.03
CA TYR A 56 7.31 24.08 -3.42
C TYR A 56 6.69 25.46 -3.71
N LYS A 57 6.71 25.85 -4.98
CA LYS A 57 6.10 27.08 -5.47
C LYS A 57 4.86 26.80 -6.28
N ASN A 58 3.82 27.59 -6.05
CA ASN A 58 2.65 27.68 -6.91
C ASN A 58 2.41 29.14 -7.35
N LYS A 59 1.42 29.35 -8.24
CA LYS A 59 1.11 30.67 -8.81
C LYS A 59 0.48 31.63 -7.79
N TYR A 60 -0.28 31.10 -6.81
CA TYR A 60 -1.11 31.90 -5.93
C TYR A 60 -0.36 32.30 -4.65
N ASP A 61 0.37 31.36 -4.08
CA ASP A 61 1.02 31.52 -2.77
C ASP A 61 2.50 31.87 -2.85
N GLY A 62 3.09 31.79 -4.05
CA GLY A 62 4.54 31.76 -4.14
C GLY A 62 5.08 30.45 -3.55
N ARG A 63 5.91 30.49 -2.50
CA ARG A 63 6.34 29.29 -1.76
C ARG A 63 5.31 28.94 -0.71
N VAL A 64 4.88 27.67 -0.71
CA VAL A 64 3.92 27.11 0.25
C VAL A 64 4.67 26.60 1.48
N PHE A 65 4.48 27.30 2.60
CA PHE A 65 5.20 27.05 3.83
C PHE A 65 4.96 25.62 4.36
N ASN A 66 6.03 24.98 4.81
CA ASN A 66 6.08 23.64 5.39
C ASN A 66 5.62 22.49 4.45
N SER A 67 5.75 22.71 3.14
CA SER A 67 5.53 21.65 2.13
C SER A 67 6.79 20.81 1.83
N LYS A 68 7.85 21.05 2.54
CA LYS A 68 9.16 20.39 2.45
C LYS A 68 9.14 18.96 2.97
N PHE A 69 10.09 18.15 2.51
CA PHE A 69 10.23 16.78 2.99
C PHE A 69 11.64 16.21 2.81
N THR A 70 11.93 15.16 3.57
CA THR A 70 13.08 14.28 3.35
C THR A 70 12.61 12.83 3.28
N GLU A 71 13.15 12.04 2.35
CA GLU A 71 12.82 10.64 2.16
C GLU A 71 14.10 9.83 1.96
N ASN A 72 14.24 8.74 2.73
CA ASN A 72 15.35 7.79 2.63
C ASN A 72 14.81 6.38 2.53
N ASN A 73 15.24 5.65 1.52
CA ASN A 73 14.82 4.29 1.27
C ASN A 73 16.04 3.40 1.06
N ILE A 74 15.99 2.22 1.63
CA ILE A 74 16.94 1.14 1.37
C ILE A 74 16.20 -0.18 1.30
N GLY A 75 16.61 -1.05 0.39
CA GLY A 75 16.05 -2.38 0.31
C GLY A 75 16.78 -3.25 -0.67
N GLY A 76 16.29 -4.46 -0.80
CA GLY A 76 16.85 -5.42 -1.72
C GLY A 76 16.22 -6.79 -1.59
N TYR A 77 16.71 -7.72 -2.36
CA TYR A 77 16.39 -9.13 -2.24
C TYR A 77 17.61 -10.01 -2.49
N ALA A 78 17.54 -11.20 -1.95
CA ALA A 78 18.45 -12.30 -2.29
C ALA A 78 17.63 -13.59 -2.45
N GLY A 79 18.02 -14.44 -3.41
CA GLY A 79 17.31 -15.68 -3.63
C GLY A 79 17.91 -16.56 -4.70
N ILE A 80 17.27 -17.70 -4.92
CA ILE A 80 17.72 -18.74 -5.84
C ILE A 80 16.63 -19.00 -6.87
N ASN A 81 17.04 -19.01 -8.15
CA ASN A 81 16.24 -19.51 -9.26
C ASN A 81 16.88 -20.81 -9.77
N ALA A 82 16.11 -21.89 -9.78
CA ALA A 82 16.58 -23.20 -10.16
C ALA A 82 15.53 -23.95 -11.00
N LYS A 83 15.83 -25.18 -11.42
CA LYS A 83 14.88 -26.02 -12.20
C LYS A 83 13.58 -26.32 -11.43
N TRP A 84 13.65 -26.36 -10.10
CA TRP A 84 12.48 -26.61 -9.22
C TRP A 84 11.61 -25.36 -9.01
N GLY A 85 12.06 -24.17 -9.41
CA GLY A 85 11.38 -22.90 -9.23
C GLY A 85 12.28 -21.81 -8.67
N PHE A 86 11.74 -20.99 -7.76
CA PHE A 86 12.52 -19.96 -7.08
C PHE A 86 12.08 -19.75 -5.63
N SER A 87 13.00 -19.20 -4.83
CA SER A 87 12.76 -18.68 -3.49
C SER A 87 13.56 -17.40 -3.29
N HIS A 88 12.87 -16.32 -2.94
CA HIS A 88 13.45 -14.99 -2.73
C HIS A 88 13.08 -14.45 -1.36
N LEU A 89 14.05 -13.89 -0.65
CA LEU A 89 13.88 -13.08 0.56
C LEU A 89 14.01 -11.61 0.17
N LEU A 90 13.00 -10.81 0.52
CA LEU A 90 12.94 -9.38 0.26
C LEU A 90 12.97 -8.63 1.59
N VAL A 91 13.75 -7.55 1.66
CA VAL A 91 13.80 -6.65 2.83
C VAL A 91 13.78 -5.22 2.32
N SER A 92 13.01 -4.35 2.96
CA SER A 92 13.01 -2.92 2.65
C SER A 92 12.69 -2.06 3.87
N SER A 93 13.26 -0.87 3.88
CA SER A 93 12.97 0.18 4.85
C SER A 93 12.72 1.49 4.09
N PHE A 94 11.61 2.12 4.43
CA PHE A 94 11.19 3.44 3.94
C PHE A 94 11.12 4.39 5.11
N ASN A 95 11.62 5.62 4.94
CA ASN A 95 11.61 6.65 5.96
C ASN A 95 11.31 8.00 5.30
N LEU A 96 10.22 8.65 5.73
CA LEU A 96 9.75 9.93 5.21
C LEU A 96 9.46 10.87 6.38
N LYS A 97 10.06 12.07 6.36
CA LYS A 97 9.61 13.20 7.15
C LYS A 97 9.03 14.24 6.21
N ALA A 98 7.77 14.62 6.41
CA ALA A 98 7.06 15.58 5.58
C ALA A 98 6.35 16.62 6.45
N GLY A 99 6.50 17.90 6.11
CA GLY A 99 5.76 18.96 6.75
C GLY A 99 4.26 18.84 6.46
N LEU A 100 3.43 19.27 7.40
CA LEU A 100 2.00 19.41 7.24
C LEU A 100 1.69 20.88 6.93
N ILE A 101 0.88 21.12 5.89
CA ILE A 101 0.57 22.47 5.42
C ILE A 101 -0.72 22.90 6.10
N GLU A 102 -0.62 23.82 7.07
CA GLU A 102 -1.79 24.43 7.71
C GLU A 102 -2.26 25.66 6.95
N GLY A 103 -1.34 26.36 6.31
CA GLY A 103 -1.66 27.51 5.47
C GLY A 103 -1.94 28.79 6.23
N GLU A 104 -1.63 28.85 7.52
CA GLU A 104 -1.84 30.03 8.37
C GLU A 104 -1.07 31.26 7.88
N ARG A 105 -1.73 32.44 7.96
CA ARG A 105 -1.19 33.71 7.48
C ARG A 105 -1.52 34.85 8.44
N ASP A 106 -0.64 35.84 8.46
CA ASP A 106 -0.93 37.11 9.13
C ASP A 106 -1.91 37.97 8.33
N SER A 107 -2.32 39.10 8.91
CA SER A 107 -3.22 40.06 8.29
C SER A 107 -2.71 40.67 6.96
N ALA A 108 -1.40 40.59 6.70
CA ALA A 108 -0.78 41.04 5.46
C ALA A 108 -0.61 39.90 4.43
N GLY A 109 -1.11 38.68 4.74
CA GLY A 109 -1.09 37.52 3.85
C GLY A 109 0.22 36.74 3.84
N TYR A 110 1.17 36.99 4.74
CA TYR A 110 2.41 36.23 4.84
C TYR A 110 2.20 34.98 5.68
N PHE A 111 2.79 33.85 5.26
CA PHE A 111 2.81 32.63 6.06
C PHE A 111 3.46 32.87 7.43
N ILE A 112 2.84 32.33 8.45
CA ILE A 112 3.36 32.36 9.84
C ILE A 112 3.72 30.95 10.29
N LYS A 113 4.61 30.87 11.26
CA LYS A 113 4.95 29.67 12.02
C LYS A 113 4.66 29.92 13.49
N THR A 114 4.16 28.92 14.18
CA THR A 114 3.89 28.97 15.62
C THR A 114 5.09 28.38 16.37
N LEU A 115 5.57 29.11 17.36
CA LEU A 115 6.65 28.74 18.27
C LEU A 115 6.07 28.41 19.65
N ALA A 116 6.92 27.92 20.56
CA ALA A 116 6.57 27.70 21.95
C ALA A 116 5.93 28.94 22.60
N GLY A 117 4.95 28.73 23.50
CA GLY A 117 4.18 29.80 24.14
C GLY A 117 3.13 30.46 23.23
N GLY A 118 2.78 29.85 22.08
CA GLY A 118 1.81 30.41 21.13
C GLY A 118 2.31 31.64 20.37
N ILE A 119 3.62 31.91 20.40
CA ILE A 119 4.23 33.04 19.69
C ILE A 119 4.23 32.75 18.20
N THR A 120 3.74 33.68 17.39
CA THR A 120 3.76 33.56 15.93
C THR A 120 4.82 34.45 15.29
N GLU A 121 5.53 33.91 14.30
CA GLU A 121 6.52 34.63 13.50
C GLU A 121 6.25 34.45 12.01
N ARG A 122 6.58 35.44 11.20
CA ARG A 122 6.58 35.29 9.73
C ARG A 122 7.63 34.28 9.30
N ALA A 123 7.23 33.36 8.41
CA ALA A 123 8.17 32.47 7.75
C ALA A 123 9.19 33.29 6.92
N ASN A 124 10.47 32.99 7.09
CA ASN A 124 11.57 33.69 6.43
C ASN A 124 12.17 32.87 5.28
N ASN A 125 13.08 33.49 4.52
CA ASN A 125 13.69 32.85 3.35
C ASN A 125 14.45 31.55 3.69
N GLN A 126 14.99 31.42 4.88
CA GLN A 126 15.70 30.20 5.30
C GLN A 126 14.71 29.09 5.63
N ASP A 127 13.59 29.42 6.27
CA ASP A 127 12.51 28.49 6.54
C ASP A 127 12.02 27.82 5.24
N PHE A 128 11.86 28.58 4.15
CA PHE A 128 11.41 28.05 2.85
C PHE A 128 12.46 27.20 2.10
N LYS A 129 13.75 27.36 2.39
CA LYS A 129 14.83 26.67 1.65
C LYS A 129 15.29 25.38 2.29
N THR A 130 15.16 25.25 3.61
CA THR A 130 15.52 24.02 4.32
C THR A 130 14.66 22.86 3.89
N SER A 131 15.20 21.66 3.86
CA SER A 131 14.46 20.42 3.64
C SER A 131 13.98 19.76 4.93
N THR A 132 14.35 20.30 6.09
CA THR A 132 13.89 19.81 7.40
C THR A 132 12.51 20.38 7.69
N PRO A 133 11.46 19.56 7.78
CA PRO A 133 10.13 20.01 8.16
C PRO A 133 10.10 20.67 9.53
N LEU A 134 9.28 21.70 9.66
CA LEU A 134 8.94 22.35 10.93
C LEU A 134 7.62 21.76 11.45
N ILE A 135 7.29 22.02 12.71
CA ILE A 135 6.00 21.67 13.29
C ILE A 135 4.90 22.49 12.59
N PRO A 136 3.75 21.87 12.22
CA PRO A 136 3.49 20.44 12.34
C PRO A 136 4.15 19.61 11.20
N TYR A 137 4.57 18.40 11.53
CA TYR A 137 5.09 17.46 10.54
C TYR A 137 4.73 16.01 10.88
N GLN A 138 4.79 15.13 9.89
CA GLN A 138 4.68 13.70 10.10
C GLN A 138 6.00 12.96 9.79
N HIS A 139 6.24 11.88 10.52
CA HIS A 139 7.34 10.97 10.31
C HIS A 139 6.81 9.55 10.08
N ILE A 140 7.01 9.04 8.88
CA ILE A 140 6.56 7.71 8.48
C ILE A 140 7.77 6.79 8.34
N ARG A 141 7.75 5.68 9.07
CA ARG A 141 8.74 4.60 8.95
C ARG A 141 8.02 3.33 8.57
N HIS A 142 8.49 2.68 7.51
CA HIS A 142 7.90 1.42 7.06
C HIS A 142 9.00 0.40 6.82
N PHE A 143 8.98 -0.68 7.61
CA PHE A 143 9.85 -1.82 7.46
C PHE A 143 9.06 -2.99 6.88
N LYS A 144 9.68 -3.74 5.96
CA LYS A 144 9.09 -4.93 5.36
C LYS A 144 10.14 -6.02 5.19
N ILE A 145 9.76 -7.25 5.55
CA ILE A 145 10.47 -8.48 5.18
C ILE A 145 9.46 -9.46 4.60
N ALA A 146 9.79 -10.12 3.49
CA ALA A 146 8.90 -11.07 2.84
C ALA A 146 9.68 -12.18 2.15
N ILE A 147 9.08 -13.35 2.09
CA ILE A 147 9.54 -14.45 1.25
C ILE A 147 8.55 -14.66 0.10
N ASP A 148 9.09 -14.84 -1.10
CA ASP A 148 8.32 -15.12 -2.32
C ASP A 148 8.85 -16.42 -2.93
N ASN A 149 7.95 -17.40 -3.08
CA ASN A 149 8.33 -18.74 -3.50
C ASN A 149 7.40 -19.26 -4.59
N ASN A 150 8.02 -19.97 -5.52
CA ASN A 150 7.32 -20.69 -6.57
C ASN A 150 8.00 -22.03 -6.78
N ILE A 151 7.31 -23.12 -6.50
CA ILE A 151 7.85 -24.48 -6.50
C ILE A 151 7.11 -25.33 -7.53
N LYS A 152 7.86 -25.96 -8.43
CA LYS A 152 7.35 -26.95 -9.36
C LYS A 152 7.26 -28.30 -8.66
N LEU A 153 6.09 -28.89 -8.59
CA LEU A 153 5.80 -30.20 -8.03
C LEU A 153 5.36 -31.15 -9.15
N GLY A 154 6.33 -31.65 -9.88
CA GLY A 154 6.08 -32.37 -11.12
C GLY A 154 5.47 -31.45 -12.19
N LYS A 155 4.22 -31.74 -12.61
CA LYS A 155 3.44 -30.89 -13.53
C LYS A 155 2.59 -29.81 -12.81
N ASN A 156 2.51 -29.88 -11.49
CA ASN A 156 1.79 -28.91 -10.66
C ASN A 156 2.73 -27.78 -10.21
N GLN A 157 2.17 -26.73 -9.64
CA GLN A 157 2.93 -25.57 -9.15
C GLN A 157 2.35 -25.09 -7.83
N LEU A 158 3.22 -24.88 -6.84
CA LEU A 158 2.89 -24.22 -5.58
C LEU A 158 3.57 -22.86 -5.52
N THR A 159 2.77 -21.81 -5.37
CA THR A 159 3.28 -20.47 -5.07
C THR A 159 2.86 -20.13 -3.64
N PHE A 160 3.78 -19.63 -2.82
CA PHE A 160 3.43 -19.13 -1.50
C PHE A 160 4.30 -17.95 -1.10
N ASN A 161 3.67 -16.98 -0.45
CA ASN A 161 4.30 -15.74 -0.01
C ASN A 161 3.89 -15.50 1.45
N ILE A 162 4.87 -15.10 2.25
CA ILE A 162 4.65 -14.65 3.63
C ILE A 162 5.41 -13.35 3.79
N GLY A 163 4.75 -12.34 4.35
CA GLY A 163 5.36 -11.05 4.60
C GLY A 163 5.03 -10.53 5.99
N TYR A 164 6.01 -9.94 6.64
CA TYR A 164 5.82 -9.09 7.82
C TYR A 164 6.14 -7.66 7.44
N GLN A 165 5.30 -6.74 7.89
CA GLN A 165 5.55 -5.31 7.75
C GLN A 165 5.14 -4.57 9.03
N GLN A 166 5.91 -3.53 9.35
CA GLN A 166 5.59 -2.59 10.40
C GLN A 166 5.56 -1.19 9.78
N ASN A 167 4.45 -0.50 9.98
CA ASN A 167 4.28 0.89 9.61
C ASN A 167 4.11 1.71 10.88
N GLN A 168 5.00 2.67 11.06
CA GLN A 168 4.95 3.62 12.17
C GLN A 168 4.70 5.00 11.56
N ARG A 169 3.57 5.60 11.90
CA ARG A 169 3.21 6.97 11.51
C ARG A 169 3.11 7.81 12.76
N GLU A 170 4.00 8.77 12.87
CA GLU A 170 4.08 9.74 13.97
C GLU A 170 3.72 11.13 13.44
N GLU A 171 2.91 11.86 14.17
CA GLU A 171 2.60 13.28 13.90
C GLU A 171 3.03 14.11 15.08
N PHE A 172 3.67 15.24 14.79
CA PHE A 172 4.22 16.18 15.75
C PHE A 172 3.56 17.53 15.50
N GLY A 173 2.64 17.93 16.39
CA GLY A 173 1.83 19.13 16.25
C GLY A 173 2.05 20.15 17.36
N ASN A 174 2.71 19.76 18.48
CA ASN A 174 2.86 20.63 19.66
C ASN A 174 4.12 21.50 19.58
N PRO A 175 4.01 22.83 19.39
CA PRO A 175 5.16 23.73 19.38
C PRO A 175 5.82 23.91 20.77
N ASP A 176 5.12 23.59 21.87
CA ASP A 176 5.66 23.68 23.23
C ASP A 176 6.50 22.46 23.60
N ASP A 177 6.20 21.30 23.00
CA ASP A 177 7.05 20.10 23.11
C ASP A 177 7.26 19.46 21.73
N ILE A 178 8.34 19.83 21.09
CA ILE A 178 8.69 19.35 19.73
C ILE A 178 8.93 17.85 19.63
N ASN A 179 9.02 17.13 20.76
CA ASN A 179 9.18 15.68 20.81
C ASN A 179 7.87 14.96 21.12
N GLU A 180 6.82 15.69 21.49
CA GLU A 180 5.50 15.13 21.71
C GLU A 180 4.95 14.57 20.39
N ARG A 181 4.45 13.35 20.45
CA ARG A 181 3.75 12.71 19.33
C ARG A 181 2.26 12.90 19.55
N SER A 182 1.67 13.85 18.85
CA SER A 182 0.22 14.09 18.88
C SER A 182 -0.51 12.81 18.48
N LEU A 183 -0.16 12.23 17.32
CA LEU A 183 -0.63 10.91 16.89
C LEU A 183 0.56 9.96 16.68
N TYR A 184 0.42 8.69 17.07
CA TYR A 184 1.39 7.65 16.76
C TYR A 184 0.71 6.30 16.57
N PHE A 185 0.64 5.85 15.32
CA PHE A 185 0.17 4.52 14.95
C PHE A 185 1.36 3.58 14.76
N ASP A 186 1.41 2.48 15.51
CA ASP A 186 2.35 1.38 15.32
C ASP A 186 1.60 0.16 14.76
N LEU A 187 1.51 0.09 13.43
CA LEU A 187 0.75 -0.92 12.70
C LEU A 187 1.66 -2.06 12.27
N LYS A 188 1.40 -3.26 12.78
CA LYS A 188 2.10 -4.51 12.42
C LYS A 188 1.17 -5.39 11.62
N THR A 189 1.66 -5.93 10.50
CA THR A 189 0.86 -6.77 9.62
C THR A 189 1.67 -7.98 9.17
N ILE A 190 1.11 -9.18 9.34
CA ILE A 190 1.58 -10.40 8.70
C ILE A 190 0.61 -10.71 7.57
N THR A 191 1.10 -10.89 6.35
CA THR A 191 0.32 -11.34 5.20
C THR A 191 0.76 -12.70 4.76
N TYR A 192 -0.18 -13.52 4.29
CA TYR A 192 0.12 -14.83 3.74
C TYR A 192 -0.75 -15.13 2.52
N THR A 193 -0.15 -15.78 1.54
CA THR A 193 -0.85 -16.35 0.39
C THR A 193 -0.25 -17.70 0.04
N ALA A 194 -1.09 -18.65 -0.36
CA ALA A 194 -0.66 -19.88 -0.98
C ALA A 194 -1.61 -20.24 -2.12
N GLN A 195 -1.05 -20.58 -3.28
CA GLN A 195 -1.82 -21.02 -4.45
C GLN A 195 -1.23 -22.33 -4.97
N TYR A 196 -2.09 -23.32 -5.12
CA TYR A 196 -1.75 -24.57 -5.76
C TYR A 196 -2.42 -24.63 -7.13
N ARG A 197 -1.60 -24.69 -8.17
CA ARG A 197 -2.04 -24.81 -9.56
C ARG A 197 -1.85 -26.24 -10.02
N LEU A 198 -2.95 -26.87 -10.40
CA LEU A 198 -2.93 -28.22 -10.97
C LEU A 198 -2.33 -28.22 -12.37
N ALA A 199 -1.73 -29.34 -12.73
CA ALA A 199 -1.43 -29.66 -14.12
C ALA A 199 -2.72 -29.58 -14.97
N GLU A 200 -2.59 -29.09 -16.19
CA GLU A 200 -3.72 -29.06 -17.11
C GLU A 200 -4.26 -30.47 -17.34
N MET A 201 -5.55 -30.65 -17.08
CA MET A 201 -6.25 -31.93 -17.25
C MET A 201 -7.42 -31.76 -18.24
N LYS A 202 -7.37 -32.44 -19.39
CA LYS A 202 -8.40 -32.37 -20.43
C LYS A 202 -8.80 -30.93 -20.83
N GLY A 203 -7.78 -30.02 -20.87
CA GLY A 203 -7.94 -28.60 -21.19
C GLY A 203 -8.40 -27.74 -20.02
N TRP A 204 -8.64 -28.28 -18.83
CA TRP A 204 -8.94 -27.52 -17.63
C TRP A 204 -7.65 -27.04 -16.93
N LYS A 205 -7.58 -25.74 -16.67
CA LYS A 205 -6.54 -25.07 -15.85
C LYS A 205 -7.16 -24.66 -14.54
N THR A 206 -6.88 -25.41 -13.48
CA THR A 206 -7.50 -25.22 -12.16
C THR A 206 -6.49 -24.80 -11.12
N SER A 207 -6.87 -23.89 -10.25
CA SER A 207 -6.08 -23.47 -9.08
C SER A 207 -6.96 -23.33 -7.86
N PHE A 208 -6.34 -23.63 -6.70
CA PHE A 208 -6.89 -23.39 -5.38
C PHE A 208 -5.96 -22.49 -4.61
N GLY A 209 -6.50 -21.71 -3.69
CA GLY A 209 -5.62 -20.90 -2.87
C GLY A 209 -6.26 -20.44 -1.59
N ILE A 210 -5.38 -20.05 -0.68
CA ILE A 210 -5.71 -19.37 0.57
C ILE A 210 -4.94 -18.07 0.63
N ASN A 211 -5.48 -17.08 1.28
CA ASN A 211 -4.76 -15.85 1.63
C ASN A 211 -5.40 -15.19 2.84
N GLY A 212 -4.67 -14.31 3.45
CA GLY A 212 -5.19 -13.51 4.54
C GLY A 212 -4.12 -12.62 5.14
N MET A 213 -4.49 -12.01 6.26
CA MET A 213 -3.56 -11.22 7.07
C MET A 213 -3.95 -11.25 8.55
N GLN A 214 -2.95 -11.07 9.38
CA GLN A 214 -3.08 -10.67 10.77
C GLN A 214 -2.56 -9.26 10.90
N GLN A 215 -3.36 -8.35 11.45
CA GLN A 215 -2.98 -6.96 11.64
C GLN A 215 -3.23 -6.55 13.09
N ASN A 216 -2.28 -5.82 13.67
CA ASN A 216 -2.39 -5.23 14.99
C ASN A 216 -1.97 -3.76 14.90
N ASN A 217 -2.79 -2.87 15.43
CA ASN A 217 -2.46 -1.46 15.63
C ASN A 217 -2.39 -1.14 17.10
N THR A 218 -1.37 -0.39 17.51
CA THR A 218 -1.23 0.16 18.85
C THR A 218 -0.99 1.67 18.73
N ASN A 219 -1.82 2.46 19.40
CA ASN A 219 -1.64 3.89 19.54
C ASN A 219 -0.58 4.18 20.62
N LYS A 220 0.35 5.07 20.33
CA LYS A 220 1.44 5.48 21.23
C LYS A 220 1.59 6.99 21.31
N GLY A 221 0.69 7.74 20.68
CA GLY A 221 0.59 9.20 20.75
C GLY A 221 -0.29 9.62 21.91
N VAL A 222 -0.33 10.93 22.15
CA VAL A 222 -1.18 11.55 23.17
C VAL A 222 -2.65 11.42 22.79
N GLU A 223 -2.94 11.58 21.50
CA GLU A 223 -4.29 11.47 20.92
C GLU A 223 -4.51 10.14 20.23
N GLN A 224 -5.76 9.70 20.23
CA GLN A 224 -6.20 8.53 19.49
C GLN A 224 -7.32 8.92 18.52
N LEU A 225 -7.12 8.68 17.22
CA LEU A 225 -8.11 8.87 16.18
C LEU A 225 -8.94 7.59 15.94
N ILE A 226 -8.30 6.43 16.06
CA ILE A 226 -8.89 5.10 15.97
C ILE A 226 -8.43 4.27 17.17
N PRO A 227 -9.22 3.28 17.62
CA PRO A 227 -8.82 2.44 18.76
C PRO A 227 -7.63 1.53 18.43
N ASP A 228 -7.02 0.99 19.47
CA ASP A 228 -6.16 -0.19 19.35
C ASP A 228 -7.00 -1.37 18.86
N TYR A 229 -6.44 -2.16 17.94
CA TYR A 229 -7.20 -3.29 17.40
C TYR A 229 -6.34 -4.45 16.95
N ASN A 230 -6.99 -5.62 16.92
CA ASN A 230 -6.53 -6.81 16.22
C ASN A 230 -7.52 -7.15 15.10
N LEU A 231 -7.00 -7.43 13.92
CA LEU A 231 -7.77 -7.83 12.76
C LEU A 231 -7.17 -9.11 12.17
N PHE A 232 -8.03 -10.09 11.88
CA PHE A 232 -7.63 -11.32 11.20
C PHE A 232 -8.51 -11.55 9.98
N ASP A 233 -7.88 -11.68 8.81
CA ASP A 233 -8.52 -12.02 7.55
C ASP A 233 -8.10 -13.42 7.13
N PHE A 234 -9.08 -14.20 6.66
CA PHE A 234 -8.90 -15.48 6.01
C PHE A 234 -9.77 -15.58 4.76
N GLY A 235 -9.19 -16.04 3.68
CA GLY A 235 -9.90 -16.31 2.44
C GLY A 235 -9.44 -17.62 1.81
N ILE A 236 -10.39 -18.38 1.25
CA ILE A 236 -10.14 -19.57 0.45
C ILE A 236 -10.86 -19.45 -0.88
N TYR A 237 -10.22 -19.88 -1.96
CA TYR A 237 -10.81 -19.82 -3.29
C TYR A 237 -10.46 -21.01 -4.17
N ALA A 238 -11.32 -21.23 -5.15
CA ALA A 238 -11.08 -22.11 -6.29
C ALA A 238 -11.38 -21.34 -7.58
N PHE A 239 -10.54 -21.54 -8.59
CA PHE A 239 -10.71 -20.95 -9.92
C PHE A 239 -10.39 -22.01 -10.97
N SER A 240 -11.19 -22.07 -12.04
CA SER A 240 -10.93 -22.94 -13.16
C SER A 240 -11.31 -22.28 -14.48
N GLN A 241 -10.56 -22.61 -15.54
CA GLN A 241 -10.88 -22.19 -16.90
C GLN A 241 -10.62 -23.31 -17.91
N LYS A 242 -11.38 -23.29 -19.00
CA LYS A 242 -11.17 -24.20 -20.12
C LYS A 242 -11.42 -23.48 -21.43
N THR A 243 -10.53 -23.71 -22.40
CA THR A 243 -10.75 -23.27 -23.78
C THR A 243 -11.25 -24.47 -24.63
N ILE A 244 -12.39 -24.29 -25.24
CA ILE A 244 -13.05 -25.27 -26.13
C ILE A 244 -13.10 -24.63 -27.51
N LYS A 245 -12.22 -25.04 -28.42
CA LYS A 245 -12.05 -24.39 -29.72
C LYS A 245 -11.81 -22.88 -29.58
N LYS A 246 -12.80 -22.06 -29.96
CA LYS A 246 -12.77 -20.58 -29.92
C LYS A 246 -13.46 -19.97 -28.69
N LEU A 247 -13.98 -20.81 -27.79
CA LEU A 247 -14.68 -20.37 -26.58
C LEU A 247 -13.85 -20.70 -25.34
N THR A 248 -13.56 -19.69 -24.53
CA THR A 248 -12.98 -19.84 -23.19
C THR A 248 -14.08 -19.61 -22.16
N VAL A 249 -14.27 -20.59 -21.30
CA VAL A 249 -15.14 -20.48 -20.12
C VAL A 249 -14.25 -20.42 -18.88
N SER A 250 -14.53 -19.51 -17.97
CA SER A 250 -13.81 -19.37 -16.70
C SER A 250 -14.79 -19.14 -15.56
N GLY A 251 -14.41 -19.56 -14.37
CA GLY A 251 -15.20 -19.28 -13.18
C GLY A 251 -14.42 -19.55 -11.92
N GLY A 252 -14.83 -18.84 -10.86
CA GLY A 252 -14.23 -18.99 -9.55
C GLY A 252 -15.21 -18.65 -8.45
N VAL A 253 -14.95 -19.24 -7.30
CA VAL A 253 -15.68 -18.99 -6.07
C VAL A 253 -14.68 -18.76 -4.95
N ARG A 254 -15.03 -17.87 -4.04
CA ARG A 254 -14.20 -17.49 -2.90
C ARG A 254 -15.07 -17.27 -1.66
N PHE A 255 -14.62 -17.78 -0.54
CA PHE A 255 -15.13 -17.45 0.79
C PHE A 255 -14.11 -16.59 1.54
N ASP A 256 -14.58 -15.54 2.18
CA ASP A 256 -13.77 -14.64 2.99
C ASP A 256 -14.40 -14.47 4.37
N ASN A 257 -13.54 -14.37 5.38
CA ASN A 257 -13.92 -14.00 6.74
C ASN A 257 -12.94 -12.98 7.28
N ARG A 258 -13.46 -11.88 7.85
CA ARG A 258 -12.73 -10.85 8.59
C ARG A 258 -13.23 -10.79 10.01
N ASN A 259 -12.33 -10.95 10.97
CA ASN A 259 -12.61 -10.76 12.39
C ASN A 259 -11.87 -9.52 12.89
N ILE A 260 -12.57 -8.67 13.61
CA ILE A 260 -12.04 -7.45 14.22
C ILE A 260 -12.33 -7.48 15.70
N ASN A 261 -11.32 -7.18 16.51
CA ASN A 261 -11.44 -6.91 17.94
C ASN A 261 -10.79 -5.56 18.21
N ALA A 262 -11.61 -4.54 18.48
CA ALA A 262 -11.19 -3.19 18.78
C ALA A 262 -11.42 -2.89 20.25
N GLU A 263 -10.45 -2.22 20.87
CA GLU A 263 -10.52 -1.77 22.25
C GLU A 263 -11.29 -0.45 22.36
N ASN A 264 -11.42 0.09 23.57
CA ASN A 264 -11.99 1.43 23.75
C ASN A 264 -11.10 2.46 23.07
N LEU A 265 -11.73 3.42 22.40
CA LEU A 265 -11.07 4.61 21.91
C LEU A 265 -11.03 5.65 23.04
N LEU A 266 -9.83 6.13 23.37
CA LEU A 266 -9.59 6.98 24.53
C LEU A 266 -9.32 8.44 24.12
N ASP A 267 -9.66 9.36 25.03
CA ASP A 267 -9.24 10.74 25.07
C ASP A 267 -8.73 11.03 26.49
N GLY A 268 -7.39 10.98 26.67
CA GLY A 268 -6.81 10.89 28.00
C GLY A 268 -7.31 9.63 28.73
N ILE A 269 -8.05 9.84 29.81
CA ILE A 269 -8.67 8.76 30.62
C ILE A 269 -10.14 8.52 30.25
N SER A 270 -10.73 9.35 29.41
CA SER A 270 -12.15 9.29 29.04
C SER A 270 -12.35 8.38 27.83
N ILE A 271 -13.44 7.60 27.85
CA ILE A 271 -13.83 6.77 26.69
C ILE A 271 -14.65 7.63 25.74
N LYS A 272 -14.16 7.81 24.51
CA LYS A 272 -14.89 8.49 23.41
C LYS A 272 -15.42 7.52 22.35
N GLY A 273 -15.13 6.23 22.47
CA GLY A 273 -15.70 5.17 21.66
C GLY A 273 -15.57 3.80 22.34
N ASP A 274 -16.65 3.03 22.34
CA ASP A 274 -16.69 1.73 23.02
C ASP A 274 -15.95 0.65 22.23
N ALA A 275 -15.37 -0.30 22.97
CA ALA A 275 -14.79 -1.51 22.42
C ALA A 275 -15.85 -2.34 21.67
N PHE A 276 -15.44 -2.99 20.59
CA PHE A 276 -16.33 -3.85 19.82
C PHE A 276 -15.62 -5.05 19.21
N LYS A 277 -16.43 -6.10 18.95
CA LYS A 277 -16.01 -7.27 18.16
C LYS A 277 -16.94 -7.41 16.96
N LYS A 278 -16.37 -7.59 15.77
CA LYS A 278 -17.12 -7.76 14.52
C LYS A 278 -16.54 -8.91 13.71
N SER A 279 -17.44 -9.64 13.07
CA SER A 279 -17.09 -10.67 12.09
C SER A 279 -17.88 -10.43 10.81
N PHE A 280 -17.18 -10.43 9.68
CA PHE A 280 -17.75 -10.25 8.35
C PHE A 280 -17.40 -11.46 7.49
N SER A 281 -18.40 -12.25 7.14
CA SER A 281 -18.21 -13.41 6.25
C SER A 281 -18.97 -13.19 4.95
N ASN A 282 -18.37 -13.58 3.83
CA ASN A 282 -19.02 -13.46 2.54
C ASN A 282 -18.52 -14.52 1.55
N VAL A 283 -19.40 -14.83 0.56
CA VAL A 283 -19.03 -15.61 -0.62
C VAL A 283 -19.04 -14.68 -1.83
N SER A 284 -17.97 -14.64 -2.57
CA SER A 284 -17.83 -13.93 -3.84
C SER A 284 -17.51 -14.92 -4.97
N GLY A 285 -17.67 -14.49 -6.21
CA GLY A 285 -17.36 -15.34 -7.34
C GLY A 285 -17.63 -14.66 -8.67
N SER A 286 -17.18 -15.31 -9.74
CA SER A 286 -17.40 -14.82 -11.09
C SER A 286 -17.53 -15.97 -12.08
N ILE A 287 -18.24 -15.70 -13.18
CA ILE A 287 -18.31 -16.55 -14.37
C ILE A 287 -18.02 -15.66 -15.58
N GLY A 288 -17.04 -16.06 -16.39
CA GLY A 288 -16.61 -15.34 -17.58
C GLY A 288 -16.64 -16.22 -18.83
N LEU A 289 -16.99 -15.62 -19.95
CA LEU A 289 -16.97 -16.19 -21.28
C LEU A 289 -16.14 -15.30 -22.20
N ALA A 290 -15.25 -15.89 -23.00
CA ALA A 290 -14.55 -15.17 -24.06
C ALA A 290 -14.62 -15.99 -25.33
N ALA A 291 -15.15 -15.42 -26.41
CA ALA A 291 -15.37 -16.11 -27.69
C ALA A 291 -14.63 -15.38 -28.82
N GLN A 292 -13.74 -16.09 -29.51
CA GLN A 292 -13.17 -15.63 -30.77
C GLN A 292 -14.15 -15.87 -31.89
N VAL A 293 -14.95 -14.85 -32.23
CA VAL A 293 -16.01 -14.96 -33.26
C VAL A 293 -15.38 -15.02 -34.66
N THR A 294 -14.41 -14.16 -34.91
CA THR A 294 -13.57 -14.16 -36.12
C THR A 294 -12.11 -14.12 -35.77
N ASN A 295 -11.19 -14.13 -36.72
CA ASN A 295 -9.77 -13.92 -36.46
C ASN A 295 -9.46 -12.51 -35.90
N ALA A 296 -10.34 -11.56 -36.18
CA ALA A 296 -10.18 -10.17 -35.78
C ALA A 296 -11.09 -9.74 -34.59
N VAL A 297 -12.12 -10.53 -34.24
CA VAL A 297 -13.13 -10.13 -33.25
C VAL A 297 -13.20 -11.12 -32.10
N ASN A 298 -12.98 -10.62 -30.90
CA ASN A 298 -13.22 -11.33 -29.64
C ASN A 298 -14.37 -10.66 -28.87
N LEU A 299 -15.31 -11.46 -28.40
CA LEU A 299 -16.37 -11.04 -27.49
C LEU A 299 -16.04 -11.56 -26.09
N LYS A 300 -16.25 -10.70 -25.09
CA LYS A 300 -16.03 -11.04 -23.67
C LYS A 300 -17.29 -10.70 -22.88
N PHE A 301 -17.67 -11.58 -21.98
CA PHE A 301 -18.74 -11.37 -21.04
C PHE A 301 -18.35 -11.90 -19.67
N ASN A 302 -18.68 -11.15 -18.60
CA ASN A 302 -18.41 -11.56 -17.26
C ASN A 302 -19.53 -11.12 -16.32
N ILE A 303 -19.87 -12.00 -15.38
CA ILE A 303 -20.73 -11.68 -14.22
C ILE A 303 -19.90 -11.94 -12.97
N ALA A 304 -19.84 -10.96 -12.08
CA ALA A 304 -19.09 -11.08 -10.84
C ALA A 304 -19.89 -10.55 -9.66
N ARG A 305 -19.83 -11.26 -8.54
CA ARG A 305 -20.28 -10.79 -7.23
C ARG A 305 -19.06 -10.52 -6.36
N GLY A 306 -18.95 -9.29 -5.87
CA GLY A 306 -17.91 -8.84 -4.94
C GLY A 306 -18.49 -8.44 -3.60
N PHE A 307 -17.59 -8.24 -2.62
CA PHE A 307 -17.95 -7.64 -1.34
C PHE A 307 -16.81 -6.80 -0.79
N ARG A 308 -17.13 -5.90 0.15
CA ARG A 308 -16.18 -5.12 0.95
C ARG A 308 -16.63 -5.09 2.41
N ALA A 309 -15.78 -5.54 3.31
CA ALA A 309 -15.97 -5.31 4.74
C ALA A 309 -15.53 -3.88 5.10
N PRO A 310 -16.22 -3.20 6.04
CA PRO A 310 -15.80 -1.89 6.52
C PRO A 310 -14.38 -1.91 7.09
N SER A 311 -13.67 -0.80 6.94
CA SER A 311 -12.36 -0.56 7.54
C SER A 311 -12.49 -0.10 9.00
N ILE A 312 -11.39 -0.16 9.76
CA ILE A 312 -11.38 0.32 11.15
C ILE A 312 -11.76 1.81 11.26
N PRO A 313 -11.21 2.73 10.44
CA PRO A 313 -11.66 4.12 10.48
C PRO A 313 -13.15 4.29 10.24
N GLU A 314 -13.74 3.58 9.26
CA GLU A 314 -15.20 3.65 9.01
C GLU A 314 -16.03 3.15 10.19
N LEU A 315 -15.52 2.21 10.98
CA LEU A 315 -16.22 1.63 12.12
C LEU A 315 -16.03 2.46 13.40
N ALA A 316 -14.89 3.12 13.58
CA ALA A 316 -14.45 3.54 14.90
C ALA A 316 -13.67 4.87 14.96
N SER A 317 -13.48 5.61 13.88
CA SER A 317 -12.86 6.95 13.99
C SER A 317 -13.68 7.86 14.87
N ASN A 318 -13.02 8.64 15.72
CA ASN A 318 -13.65 9.71 16.47
C ASN A 318 -12.60 10.77 16.85
N GLY A 319 -12.36 11.73 15.96
CA GLY A 319 -11.36 12.77 16.19
C GLY A 319 -11.11 13.65 14.98
N ALA A 320 -10.35 14.72 15.22
CA ALA A 320 -9.81 15.57 14.17
C ALA A 320 -8.60 14.89 13.52
N HIS A 321 -8.45 15.11 12.23
CA HIS A 321 -7.26 14.64 11.50
C HIS A 321 -6.32 15.83 11.32
N GLU A 322 -5.11 15.75 11.84
CA GLU A 322 -4.08 16.78 11.71
C GLU A 322 -3.82 17.14 10.24
N GLY A 323 -3.62 18.42 9.99
CA GLY A 323 -3.44 18.97 8.64
C GLY A 323 -4.72 19.02 7.79
N THR A 324 -5.88 18.71 8.37
CA THR A 324 -7.20 18.88 7.72
C THR A 324 -8.20 19.52 8.68
N ILE A 325 -9.19 20.26 8.14
CA ILE A 325 -10.30 20.82 8.92
C ILE A 325 -11.45 19.77 8.97
N ARG A 326 -11.12 18.49 9.11
CA ARG A 326 -12.09 17.39 9.08
C ARG A 326 -12.12 16.69 10.43
N TYR A 327 -13.33 16.54 10.96
CA TYR A 327 -13.59 15.61 12.06
C TYR A 327 -14.12 14.31 11.46
N GLU A 328 -13.47 13.19 11.77
CA GLU A 328 -13.87 11.87 11.29
C GLU A 328 -14.69 11.16 12.37
N TYR A 329 -15.87 10.67 11.98
CA TYR A 329 -16.77 9.94 12.87
C TYR A 329 -17.14 8.59 12.25
N GLY A 330 -16.75 7.51 12.91
CA GLY A 330 -17.05 6.14 12.49
C GLY A 330 -18.43 5.67 12.93
N ASN A 331 -18.89 4.59 12.33
CA ASN A 331 -20.15 3.94 12.70
C ASN A 331 -19.93 2.43 12.88
N SER A 332 -19.91 1.98 14.12
CA SER A 332 -19.71 0.57 14.44
C SER A 332 -20.84 -0.36 13.93
N ASN A 333 -21.98 0.18 13.48
CA ASN A 333 -23.10 -0.60 12.97
C ASN A 333 -23.04 -0.89 11.46
N LEU A 334 -21.98 -0.43 10.77
CA LEU A 334 -21.80 -0.70 9.35
C LEU A 334 -21.77 -2.19 9.07
N LYS A 335 -22.34 -2.57 7.94
CA LYS A 335 -22.37 -3.93 7.38
C LYS A 335 -21.46 -4.01 6.16
N SER A 336 -21.14 -5.24 5.74
CA SER A 336 -20.45 -5.44 4.47
C SER A 336 -21.25 -4.92 3.30
N GLU A 337 -20.59 -4.27 2.36
CA GLU A 337 -21.15 -3.92 1.06
C GLU A 337 -21.01 -5.10 0.10
N THR A 338 -21.98 -5.27 -0.79
CA THR A 338 -21.92 -6.26 -1.86
C THR A 338 -22.21 -5.61 -3.19
N SER A 339 -21.56 -6.08 -4.24
CA SER A 339 -21.78 -5.63 -5.60
C SER A 339 -22.11 -6.81 -6.52
N LEU A 340 -22.92 -6.57 -7.54
CA LEU A 340 -23.11 -7.45 -8.67
C LEU A 340 -22.73 -6.65 -9.91
N GLN A 341 -21.77 -7.18 -10.68
CA GLN A 341 -21.20 -6.51 -11.83
C GLN A 341 -21.43 -7.35 -13.08
N PHE A 342 -21.76 -6.68 -14.17
CA PHE A 342 -21.91 -7.26 -15.51
C PHE A 342 -20.97 -6.51 -16.44
N ASP A 343 -20.06 -7.23 -17.07
CA ASP A 343 -19.10 -6.67 -18.01
C ASP A 343 -19.33 -7.29 -19.39
N GLY A 344 -19.43 -6.46 -20.41
CA GLY A 344 -19.45 -6.86 -21.81
C GLY A 344 -18.35 -6.13 -22.57
N GLY A 345 -17.61 -6.82 -23.42
CA GLY A 345 -16.55 -6.23 -24.21
C GLY A 345 -16.44 -6.83 -25.60
N VAL A 346 -16.10 -5.98 -26.55
CA VAL A 346 -15.74 -6.35 -27.93
C VAL A 346 -14.30 -5.88 -28.14
N GLU A 347 -13.44 -6.78 -28.56
CA GLU A 347 -12.07 -6.49 -28.95
C GLU A 347 -11.93 -6.78 -30.42
N TYR A 348 -11.54 -5.76 -31.17
CA TYR A 348 -11.21 -5.87 -32.59
C TYR A 348 -9.71 -5.70 -32.78
N SER A 349 -9.07 -6.65 -33.45
CA SER A 349 -7.64 -6.62 -33.75
C SER A 349 -7.40 -7.04 -35.19
N ALA A 350 -6.86 -6.12 -35.98
CA ALA A 350 -6.41 -6.33 -37.35
C ALA A 350 -4.96 -5.86 -37.50
N ASP A 351 -4.34 -6.10 -38.66
CA ASP A 351 -2.90 -5.89 -38.89
C ASP A 351 -2.40 -4.47 -38.54
N HIS A 352 -3.28 -3.47 -38.60
CA HIS A 352 -2.94 -2.06 -38.38
C HIS A 352 -3.81 -1.36 -37.33
N LEU A 353 -4.76 -2.06 -36.69
CA LEU A 353 -5.69 -1.47 -35.72
C LEU A 353 -6.06 -2.45 -34.62
N SER A 354 -5.94 -2.01 -33.37
CA SER A 354 -6.44 -2.75 -32.20
C SER A 354 -7.31 -1.80 -31.36
N ILE A 355 -8.54 -2.20 -31.09
CA ILE A 355 -9.52 -1.46 -30.28
C ILE A 355 -10.08 -2.40 -29.22
#